data_b518f15a6748dcf7e61162123606698d
#
_entry.id   b518f15a6748dcf7e61162123606698d
#
_cell.length_a   1.000
_cell.length_b   1.000
_cell.length_c   1.000
_cell.angle_alpha   90.00
_cell.angle_beta   90.00
_cell.angle_gamma   90.00
#
_symmetry.space_group_name_H-M   'P 1'
#
loop_
_entity.id
_entity.type
_entity.pdbx_description
1 polymer ?
#
loop_
_entity_poly.entity_id
_entity_poly.type
_entity_poly.pdbx_seq_one_letter_code
_entity_poly.pdbx_strand_id
1 'polypeptide(L)'
;QISLINIMTELVTNISDESFDTEVLKCSVPVIVDFWAEWCGPCKSIAPIIEELASEYDGKIKICKLNIDENPETPTKFSVRGIPTLLLFKNGAVVSQKVGAAAKSQLSAWIDSNT
;
A
#
# COMPACT_ATOMS: atom_id res chain seq x y z
N GLN A 1 11.11 -5.48 24.65
CA GLN A 1 10.60 -6.57 23.78
C GLN A 1 9.51 -6.07 22.87
N ILE A 2 9.66 -6.29 21.56
CA ILE A 2 8.69 -5.84 20.56
C ILE A 2 7.72 -6.98 20.25
N SER A 3 6.41 -6.68 20.29
CA SER A 3 5.39 -7.68 19.95
C SER A 3 5.37 -7.93 18.44
N LEU A 4 4.81 -9.07 18.03
CA LEU A 4 4.64 -9.39 16.61
C LEU A 4 3.80 -8.33 15.89
N ILE A 5 2.76 -7.84 16.55
CA ILE A 5 1.89 -6.79 15.99
C ILE A 5 2.70 -5.53 15.70
N ASN A 6 3.58 -5.11 16.60
CA ASN A 6 4.41 -3.93 16.39
C ASN A 6 5.38 -4.13 15.22
N ILE A 7 5.94 -5.33 15.08
CA ILE A 7 6.83 -5.64 13.96
C ILE A 7 6.08 -5.55 12.64
N MET A 8 4.87 -6.10 12.58
CA MET A 8 4.03 -6.04 11.37
C MET A 8 3.66 -4.62 11.00
N THR A 9 3.30 -3.79 11.97
CA THR A 9 2.99 -2.38 11.74
C THR A 9 4.20 -1.62 11.21
N GLU A 10 5.38 -1.90 11.74
CA GLU A 10 6.62 -1.24 11.30
C GLU A 10 7.02 -1.58 9.87
N LEU A 11 6.56 -2.72 9.35
CA LEU A 11 6.86 -3.12 7.96
C LEU A 11 6.02 -2.35 6.94
N VAL A 12 4.97 -1.67 7.38
CA VAL A 12 4.18 -0.80 6.51
C VAL A 12 4.69 0.63 6.66
N THR A 13 5.18 1.21 5.57
CA THR A 13 5.74 2.55 5.59
C THR A 13 4.66 3.59 5.33
N ASN A 14 4.50 4.55 6.24
CA ASN A 14 3.61 5.68 6.01
C ASN A 14 4.35 6.71 5.18
N ILE A 15 3.79 7.05 4.02
CA ILE A 15 4.41 7.98 3.09
C ILE A 15 3.55 9.21 2.88
N SER A 16 4.13 10.24 2.28
CA SER A 16 3.49 11.52 2.03
C SER A 16 3.69 11.94 0.58
N ASP A 17 3.01 13.01 0.15
CA ASP A 17 3.24 13.61 -1.15
C ASP A 17 4.73 13.95 -1.34
N GLU A 18 5.38 14.43 -0.29
CA GLU A 18 6.79 14.82 -0.34
C GLU A 18 7.74 13.64 -0.44
N SER A 19 7.44 12.52 0.22
CA SER A 19 8.32 11.36 0.24
C SER A 19 8.03 10.36 -0.89
N PHE A 20 6.96 10.57 -1.64
CA PHE A 20 6.48 9.60 -2.63
C PHE A 20 7.54 9.23 -3.66
N ASP A 21 8.20 10.22 -4.23
CA ASP A 21 9.23 9.99 -5.25
C ASP A 21 10.35 9.07 -4.72
N THR A 22 10.89 9.40 -3.55
CA THR A 22 11.98 8.65 -2.94
C THR A 22 11.54 7.25 -2.50
N GLU A 23 10.38 7.16 -1.85
CA GLU A 23 9.92 5.90 -1.24
C GLU A 23 9.31 4.92 -2.24
N VAL A 24 8.72 5.43 -3.31
CA VAL A 24 7.99 4.60 -4.27
C VAL A 24 8.66 4.57 -5.64
N LEU A 25 8.83 5.74 -6.26
CA LEU A 25 9.27 5.81 -7.66
C LEU A 25 10.72 5.38 -7.84
N LYS A 26 11.56 5.61 -6.84
CA LYS A 26 12.99 5.25 -6.89
C LYS A 26 13.30 3.93 -6.20
N CYS A 27 12.27 3.23 -5.72
CA CYS A 27 12.47 1.97 -5.02
C CYS A 27 12.90 0.86 -5.98
N SER A 28 13.86 0.02 -5.56
CA SER A 28 14.41 -1.05 -6.38
C SER A 28 13.54 -2.31 -6.41
N VAL A 29 12.59 -2.42 -5.48
CA VAL A 29 11.65 -3.56 -5.44
C VAL A 29 10.25 -3.07 -5.78
N PRO A 30 9.31 -3.96 -6.16
CA PRO A 30 7.93 -3.55 -6.38
C PRO A 30 7.33 -2.94 -5.12
N VAL A 31 6.49 -1.92 -5.29
CA VAL A 31 5.88 -1.19 -4.17
C VAL A 31 4.36 -1.19 -4.33
N ILE A 32 3.67 -1.52 -3.25
CA ILE A 32 2.22 -1.36 -3.17
C ILE A 32 1.94 -0.13 -2.33
N VAL A 33 1.09 0.78 -2.85
CA VAL A 33 0.65 1.95 -2.11
C VAL A 33 -0.83 1.82 -1.82
N ASP A 34 -1.19 1.80 -0.54
CA ASP A 34 -2.56 1.76 -0.05
C ASP A 34 -3.04 3.19 0.21
N PHE A 35 -3.93 3.69 -0.64
CA PHE A 35 -4.55 5.01 -0.48
C PHE A 35 -5.75 4.85 0.44
N TRP A 36 -5.75 5.55 1.56
CA TRP A 36 -6.74 5.36 2.63
C TRP A 36 -7.09 6.68 3.33
N ALA A 37 -8.13 6.65 4.18
CA ALA A 37 -8.50 7.77 5.05
C ALA A 37 -9.08 7.24 6.35
N GLU A 38 -9.01 8.03 7.40
CA GLU A 38 -9.51 7.66 8.73
C GLU A 38 -11.01 7.38 8.75
N TRP A 39 -11.78 8.10 7.93
CA TRP A 39 -13.23 7.93 7.87
C TRP A 39 -13.67 6.73 7.04
N CYS A 40 -12.77 6.05 6.41
CA CYS A 40 -13.07 4.96 5.47
C CYS A 40 -13.15 3.62 6.19
N GLY A 41 -14.35 3.08 6.36
CA GLY A 41 -14.57 1.79 7.01
C GLY A 41 -13.87 0.63 6.29
N PRO A 42 -14.08 0.46 4.96
CA PRO A 42 -13.39 -0.59 4.21
C PRO A 42 -11.87 -0.51 4.27
N CYS A 43 -11.30 0.71 4.34
CA CYS A 43 -9.85 0.88 4.51
C CYS A 43 -9.39 0.27 5.83
N LYS A 44 -10.15 0.49 6.89
CA LYS A 44 -9.82 -0.06 8.21
C LYS A 44 -9.98 -1.58 8.25
N SER A 45 -10.93 -2.11 7.49
CA SER A 45 -11.14 -3.56 7.40
C SER A 45 -9.94 -4.28 6.81
N ILE A 46 -9.27 -3.67 5.83
CA ILE A 46 -8.10 -4.31 5.20
C ILE A 46 -6.77 -3.96 5.88
N ALA A 47 -6.76 -3.02 6.83
CA ALA A 47 -5.51 -2.62 7.48
C ALA A 47 -4.75 -3.80 8.10
N PRO A 48 -5.39 -4.72 8.86
CA PRO A 48 -4.68 -5.89 9.38
C PRO A 48 -4.16 -6.81 8.27
N ILE A 49 -4.90 -6.92 7.18
CA ILE A 49 -4.50 -7.73 6.03
C ILE A 49 -3.25 -7.14 5.38
N ILE A 50 -3.21 -5.83 5.23
CA ILE A 50 -2.06 -5.11 4.68
C ILE A 50 -0.82 -5.34 5.53
N GLU A 51 -0.96 -5.31 6.86
CA GLU A 51 0.14 -5.59 7.78
C GLU A 51 0.64 -7.02 7.65
N GLU A 52 -0.27 -7.99 7.53
CA GLU A 52 0.10 -9.39 7.33
C GLU A 52 0.85 -9.58 6.00
N LEU A 53 0.37 -8.96 4.94
CA LEU A 53 1.01 -9.04 3.62
C LEU A 53 2.40 -8.40 3.66
N ALA A 54 2.56 -7.29 4.37
CA ALA A 54 3.87 -6.65 4.53
C ALA A 54 4.87 -7.59 5.18
N SER A 55 4.41 -8.38 6.16
CA SER A 55 5.25 -9.37 6.83
C SER A 55 5.59 -10.53 5.88
N GLU A 56 4.58 -11.06 5.17
CA GLU A 56 4.78 -12.22 4.29
C GLU A 56 5.66 -11.92 3.09
N TYR A 57 5.61 -10.70 2.58
CA TYR A 57 6.37 -10.28 1.40
C TYR A 57 7.59 -9.43 1.74
N ASP A 58 7.96 -9.37 3.01
CA ASP A 58 9.11 -8.58 3.46
C ASP A 58 10.37 -9.00 2.68
N GLY A 59 11.09 -7.99 2.19
CA GLY A 59 12.27 -8.21 1.36
C GLY A 59 11.98 -8.44 -0.12
N LYS A 60 10.74 -8.73 -0.49
CA LYS A 60 10.35 -8.96 -1.89
C LYS A 60 9.55 -7.80 -2.44
N ILE A 61 8.65 -7.23 -1.62
CA ILE A 61 7.77 -6.13 -1.99
C ILE A 61 7.74 -5.16 -0.82
N LYS A 62 7.73 -3.88 -1.13
CA LYS A 62 7.55 -2.84 -0.12
C LYS A 62 6.08 -2.45 -0.10
N ILE A 63 5.51 -2.31 1.09
CA ILE A 63 4.12 -1.87 1.24
C ILE A 63 4.09 -0.54 1.97
N CYS A 64 3.40 0.43 1.37
CA CYS A 64 3.27 1.79 1.89
C CYS A 64 1.80 2.15 2.06
N LYS A 65 1.53 3.12 2.94
CA LYS A 65 0.20 3.70 3.13
C LYS A 65 0.29 5.20 2.93
N LEU A 66 -0.70 5.76 2.25
CA LEU A 66 -0.78 7.20 2.02
C LEU A 66 -2.18 7.69 2.37
N ASN A 67 -2.26 8.56 3.38
CA ASN A 67 -3.52 9.17 3.81
C ASN A 67 -3.90 10.28 2.83
N ILE A 68 -5.03 10.12 2.13
CA ILE A 68 -5.43 11.04 1.06
C ILE A 68 -5.90 12.40 1.57
N ASP A 69 -6.33 12.49 2.82
CA ASP A 69 -6.76 13.78 3.38
C ASP A 69 -5.57 14.67 3.70
N GLU A 70 -4.46 14.06 4.13
CA GLU A 70 -3.23 14.78 4.42
C GLU A 70 -2.36 14.97 3.18
N ASN A 71 -2.55 14.14 2.16
CA ASN A 71 -1.71 14.10 0.97
C ASN A 71 -2.56 14.02 -0.30
N PRO A 72 -3.18 15.14 -0.70
CA PRO A 72 -4.11 15.15 -1.84
C PRO A 72 -3.46 15.14 -3.22
N GLU A 73 -2.18 15.45 -3.32
CA GLU A 73 -1.51 15.56 -4.62
C GLU A 73 -1.31 14.21 -5.30
N THR A 74 -0.81 13.22 -4.55
CA THR A 74 -0.51 11.91 -5.12
C THR A 74 -1.75 11.17 -5.64
N PRO A 75 -2.86 11.08 -4.88
CA PRO A 75 -4.06 10.43 -5.42
C PRO A 75 -4.59 11.12 -6.67
N THR A 76 -4.52 12.45 -6.74
CA THR A 76 -4.93 13.19 -7.93
C THR A 76 -4.05 12.86 -9.12
N LYS A 77 -2.74 12.81 -8.92
CA LYS A 77 -1.76 12.50 -9.96
C LYS A 77 -1.99 11.13 -10.59
N PHE A 78 -2.40 10.15 -9.80
CA PHE A 78 -2.61 8.78 -10.29
C PHE A 78 -4.09 8.45 -10.50
N SER A 79 -4.96 9.46 -10.50
CA SER A 79 -6.40 9.31 -10.76
C SER A 79 -7.09 8.36 -9.78
N VAL A 80 -6.66 8.37 -8.53
CA VAL A 80 -7.30 7.60 -7.47
C VAL A 80 -8.56 8.34 -7.06
N ARG A 81 -9.73 7.73 -7.27
CA ARG A 81 -11.03 8.36 -7.02
C ARG A 81 -11.82 7.72 -5.89
N GLY A 82 -11.56 6.47 -5.61
CA GLY A 82 -12.21 5.74 -4.51
C GLY A 82 -11.18 5.14 -3.59
N ILE A 83 -11.57 4.83 -2.38
CA ILE A 83 -10.69 4.20 -1.40
C ILE A 83 -11.41 3.05 -0.70
N PRO A 84 -10.66 1.98 -0.26
CA PRO A 84 -9.23 1.86 -0.48
C PRO A 84 -8.89 1.59 -1.94
N THR A 85 -7.76 2.10 -2.40
CA THR A 85 -7.19 1.74 -3.70
C THR A 85 -5.74 1.34 -3.46
N LEU A 86 -5.37 0.19 -3.99
CA LEU A 86 -3.99 -0.27 -3.95
C LEU A 86 -3.40 -0.12 -5.35
N LEU A 87 -2.30 0.60 -5.46
CA LEU A 87 -1.55 0.68 -6.70
C LEU A 87 -0.25 -0.11 -6.55
N LEU A 88 0.05 -0.93 -7.55
CA LEU A 88 1.30 -1.68 -7.59
C LEU A 88 2.26 -1.00 -8.56
N PHE A 89 3.40 -0.58 -8.05
CA PHE A 89 4.46 0.08 -8.82
C PHE A 89 5.62 -0.88 -9.05
N LYS A 90 6.17 -0.85 -10.26
CA LYS A 90 7.42 -1.54 -10.58
C LYS A 90 8.28 -0.58 -11.40
N ASN A 91 9.51 -0.37 -10.96
CA ASN A 91 10.46 0.52 -11.64
C ASN A 91 9.87 1.91 -11.91
N GLY A 92 9.14 2.45 -10.94
CA GLY A 92 8.57 3.79 -11.00
C GLY A 92 7.29 3.92 -11.79
N ALA A 93 6.70 2.84 -12.27
CA ALA A 93 5.46 2.87 -13.06
C ALA A 93 4.37 1.99 -12.46
N VAL A 94 3.12 2.44 -12.54
CA VAL A 94 1.96 1.65 -12.12
C VAL A 94 1.77 0.48 -13.09
N VAL A 95 1.77 -0.74 -12.56
CA VAL A 95 1.54 -1.94 -13.38
C VAL A 95 0.19 -2.59 -13.12
N SER A 96 -0.46 -2.30 -12.00
CA SER A 96 -1.78 -2.84 -11.70
C SER A 96 -2.44 -2.04 -10.58
N GLN A 97 -3.77 -2.16 -10.48
CA GLN A 97 -4.52 -1.55 -9.38
C GLN A 97 -5.58 -2.50 -8.85
N LYS A 98 -5.94 -2.32 -7.60
CA LYS A 98 -7.00 -3.06 -6.94
C LYS A 98 -7.85 -2.06 -6.17
N VAL A 99 -9.12 -1.93 -6.54
CA VAL A 99 -10.03 -0.96 -5.93
C VAL A 99 -10.99 -1.67 -5.00
N GLY A 100 -11.19 -1.12 -3.81
CA GLY A 100 -12.11 -1.66 -2.82
C GLY A 100 -11.46 -2.69 -1.90
N ALA A 101 -12.19 -3.07 -0.86
CA ALA A 101 -11.73 -4.08 0.08
C ALA A 101 -11.76 -5.47 -0.57
N ALA A 102 -10.83 -6.32 -0.19
CA ALA A 102 -10.73 -7.67 -0.72
C ALA A 102 -10.18 -8.61 0.35
N ALA A 103 -10.44 -9.91 0.20
CA ALA A 103 -9.91 -10.92 1.10
C ALA A 103 -8.40 -11.05 0.91
N LYS A 104 -7.70 -11.49 1.96
CA LYS A 104 -6.25 -11.67 1.92
C LYS A 104 -5.81 -12.57 0.77
N SER A 105 -6.53 -13.68 0.53
CA SER A 105 -6.21 -14.61 -0.55
C SER A 105 -6.30 -13.96 -1.92
N GLN A 106 -7.26 -13.05 -2.11
CA GLN A 106 -7.42 -12.31 -3.36
C GLN A 106 -6.26 -11.33 -3.56
N LEU A 107 -5.85 -10.67 -2.50
CA LEU A 107 -4.73 -9.72 -2.56
C LEU A 107 -3.41 -10.45 -2.80
N SER A 108 -3.18 -11.59 -2.14
CA SER A 108 -1.99 -12.41 -2.38
C SER A 108 -1.92 -12.87 -3.85
N ALA A 109 -3.05 -13.36 -4.38
CA ALA A 109 -3.10 -13.79 -5.78
C ALA A 109 -2.81 -12.63 -6.74
N TRP A 110 -3.34 -11.45 -6.44
CA TRP A 110 -3.10 -10.24 -7.24
C TRP A 110 -1.62 -9.85 -7.22
N ILE A 111 -0.99 -9.88 -6.04
CA ILE A 111 0.43 -9.59 -5.91
C ILE A 111 1.25 -10.58 -6.71
N ASP A 112 1.00 -11.88 -6.51
CA ASP A 112 1.77 -12.94 -7.15
C ASP A 112 1.64 -12.91 -8.67
N SER A 113 0.48 -12.55 -9.21
CA SER A 113 0.29 -12.50 -10.65
C SER A 113 0.91 -11.26 -11.30
N ASN A 114 1.33 -10.27 -10.53
CA ASN A 114 1.92 -9.03 -11.06
C ASN A 114 3.38 -8.84 -10.67
N THR A 115 3.93 -9.76 -9.96
CA THR A 115 5.33 -9.73 -9.52
C THR A 115 6.05 -11.04 -9.83
#